data_8b5aa37fdd1a4871de3823555e3f82db
#
_entry.id   8b5aa37fdd1a4871de3823555e3f82db
#
_cell.length_a   1.000
_cell.length_b   1.000
_cell.length_c   1.000
_cell.angle_alpha   90.00
_cell.angle_beta   90.00
_cell.angle_gamma   90.00
#
_symmetry.space_group_name_H-M   'P 1'
#
loop_
_entity.id
_entity.type
_entity.pdbx_description
1 polymer ?
#
loop_
_entity_poly.entity_id
_entity_poly.type
_entity_poly.pdbx_seq_one_letter_code
_entity_poly.pdbx_strand_id
1 'polypeptide(L)'
;MLFASFDFLLFFLPVLAAWWALRQRPWARTAVVLAASYFFYMASSRPVDGSLPTPWYFAGLLAFSTVLDYVCSARIDKLAARAEAGADPRDAARKRNLWLTASVVGNLSLLGYFKYTNFFLEAFTDVANGLGASWVAPHLELMLPIGISFYTFQSLSYTIDVWRGKLTPEPSFLKFAFFVVFFPQLVAGPIVRASEFLPQMHVRPRLRLEDVNEGLFRIFKGLVKKVVLGDWLAVAFTDIVFDTPGSYTSWENMLALYGFTLQIYADFSGYSDIAIGVARLLGFKIPENFDRPYQARNLGEFWRRWHMTLSTWLRDYLFFPLGGSKGSAARPYFNLWLTMFLVGM
;
A
#
# COMPACT_ATOMS: atom_id res chain seq x y z
N MET A 1 3.17 -16.40 -1.78
CA MET A 1 1.77 -16.81 -1.40
C MET A 1 0.82 -15.72 -1.89
N LEU A 2 -0.13 -16.05 -2.75
CA LEU A 2 -1.13 -15.12 -3.29
C LEU A 2 -2.50 -15.41 -2.66
N PHE A 3 -3.38 -14.42 -2.56
CA PHE A 3 -4.73 -14.59 -1.99
C PHE A 3 -5.61 -15.61 -2.75
N ALA A 4 -5.36 -15.79 -4.05
CA ALA A 4 -6.07 -16.75 -4.88
C ALA A 4 -5.44 -18.16 -4.85
N SER A 5 -4.42 -18.41 -4.01
CA SER A 5 -3.76 -19.71 -3.92
C SER A 5 -4.33 -20.58 -2.81
N PHE A 6 -4.23 -21.89 -2.99
CA PHE A 6 -4.59 -22.86 -1.95
C PHE A 6 -3.73 -22.71 -0.70
N ASP A 7 -2.45 -22.32 -0.84
CA ASP A 7 -1.55 -22.02 0.27
C ASP A 7 -2.09 -20.91 1.17
N PHE A 8 -2.76 -19.90 0.56
CA PHE A 8 -3.40 -18.84 1.36
C PHE A 8 -4.55 -19.39 2.22
N LEU A 9 -5.34 -20.29 1.69
CA LEU A 9 -6.44 -20.91 2.45
C LEU A 9 -5.89 -21.71 3.64
N LEU A 10 -4.83 -22.51 3.41
CA LEU A 10 -4.15 -23.27 4.46
C LEU A 10 -3.52 -22.37 5.53
N PHE A 11 -3.04 -21.21 5.14
CA PHE A 11 -2.52 -20.18 6.06
C PHE A 11 -3.64 -19.48 6.81
N PHE A 12 -4.68 -19.02 6.09
CA PHE A 12 -5.70 -18.15 6.67
C PHE A 12 -6.61 -18.85 7.69
N LEU A 13 -6.99 -20.09 7.45
CA LEU A 13 -7.90 -20.82 8.36
C LEU A 13 -7.32 -20.98 9.77
N PRO A 14 -6.07 -21.45 9.98
CA PRO A 14 -5.46 -21.49 11.30
C PRO A 14 -5.32 -20.11 11.96
N VAL A 15 -4.97 -19.07 11.17
CA VAL A 15 -4.86 -17.69 11.67
C VAL A 15 -6.23 -17.18 12.15
N LEU A 16 -7.28 -17.42 11.39
CA LEU A 16 -8.65 -17.07 11.76
C LEU A 16 -9.11 -17.80 13.02
N ALA A 17 -8.84 -19.11 13.10
CA ALA A 17 -9.14 -19.91 14.27
C ALA A 17 -8.40 -19.40 15.52
N ALA A 18 -7.10 -19.14 15.43
CA ALA A 18 -6.29 -18.58 16.50
C ALA A 18 -6.77 -17.19 16.93
N TRP A 19 -7.13 -16.32 15.97
CA TRP A 19 -7.68 -14.99 16.22
C TRP A 19 -8.93 -15.05 17.11
N TRP A 20 -9.88 -15.93 16.81
CA TRP A 20 -11.12 -16.05 17.56
C TRP A 20 -10.96 -16.85 18.86
N ALA A 21 -10.09 -17.85 18.89
CA ALA A 21 -9.74 -18.59 20.11
C ALA A 21 -9.10 -17.67 21.17
N LEU A 22 -8.25 -16.74 20.74
CA LEU A 22 -7.54 -15.80 21.61
C LEU A 22 -8.33 -14.50 21.90
N ARG A 23 -9.63 -14.45 21.59
CA ARG A 23 -10.45 -13.24 21.74
C ARG A 23 -10.44 -12.59 23.14
N GLN A 24 -10.19 -13.38 24.17
CA GLN A 24 -10.09 -12.90 25.56
C GLN A 24 -8.69 -12.43 25.94
N ARG A 25 -7.67 -12.68 25.10
CA ARG A 25 -6.26 -12.31 25.34
C ARG A 25 -5.79 -11.36 24.25
N PRO A 26 -6.11 -10.06 24.32
CA PRO A 26 -5.92 -9.13 23.21
C PRO A 26 -4.46 -9.00 22.77
N TRP A 27 -3.49 -9.03 23.69
CA TRP A 27 -2.08 -8.96 23.36
C TRP A 27 -1.61 -10.20 22.59
N ALA A 28 -1.98 -11.41 23.04
CA ALA A 28 -1.61 -12.67 22.42
C ALA A 28 -2.22 -12.79 21.01
N ARG A 29 -3.50 -12.42 20.87
CA ARG A 29 -4.20 -12.36 19.61
C ARG A 29 -3.49 -11.43 18.61
N THR A 30 -3.14 -10.22 19.03
CA THR A 30 -2.44 -9.25 18.18
C THR A 30 -1.05 -9.75 17.81
N ALA A 31 -0.30 -10.35 18.73
CA ALA A 31 1.01 -10.91 18.49
C ALA A 31 1.00 -12.07 17.48
N VAL A 32 0.01 -12.98 17.60
CA VAL A 32 -0.14 -14.13 16.68
C VAL A 32 -0.42 -13.64 15.26
N VAL A 33 -1.35 -12.70 15.06
CA VAL A 33 -1.66 -12.20 13.73
C VAL A 33 -0.52 -11.32 13.18
N LEU A 34 0.20 -10.59 14.04
CA LEU A 34 1.40 -9.87 13.62
C LEU A 34 2.48 -10.84 13.11
N ALA A 35 2.76 -11.93 13.84
CA ALA A 35 3.69 -12.96 13.40
C ALA A 35 3.22 -13.63 12.09
N ALA A 36 1.93 -13.94 11.98
CA ALA A 36 1.34 -14.45 10.76
C ALA A 36 1.45 -13.47 9.58
N SER A 37 1.33 -12.16 9.82
CA SER A 37 1.49 -11.12 8.80
C SER A 37 2.93 -11.04 8.28
N TYR A 38 3.94 -11.13 9.14
CA TYR A 38 5.33 -11.24 8.72
C TYR A 38 5.61 -12.52 7.92
N PHE A 39 5.06 -13.65 8.37
CA PHE A 39 5.16 -14.91 7.63
C PHE A 39 4.51 -14.78 6.24
N PHE A 40 3.29 -14.24 6.16
CA PHE A 40 2.61 -14.00 4.89
C PHE A 40 3.42 -13.10 3.96
N TYR A 41 3.99 -12.02 4.49
CA TYR A 41 4.83 -11.09 3.74
C TYR A 41 6.04 -11.78 3.13
N MET A 42 6.78 -12.55 3.92
CA MET A 42 7.95 -13.30 3.45
C MET A 42 7.56 -14.39 2.44
N ALA A 43 6.45 -15.12 2.68
CA ALA A 43 5.96 -16.14 1.77
C ALA A 43 5.43 -15.57 0.44
N SER A 44 4.92 -14.33 0.45
CA SER A 44 4.47 -13.62 -0.76
C SER A 44 5.63 -13.07 -1.59
N SER A 45 6.78 -12.82 -0.96
CA SER A 45 7.97 -12.28 -1.62
C SER A 45 8.85 -13.36 -2.28
N ARG A 46 8.44 -14.64 -2.26
CA ARG A 46 9.16 -15.71 -2.97
C ARG A 46 8.98 -15.57 -4.47
N PRO A 47 10.04 -15.65 -5.28
CA PRO A 47 9.93 -15.84 -6.71
C PRO A 47 9.09 -17.11 -7.03
N VAL A 48 8.28 -17.03 -8.07
CA VAL A 48 7.38 -18.14 -8.46
C VAL A 48 8.16 -19.38 -8.87
N ASP A 49 9.35 -19.20 -9.42
CA ASP A 49 10.26 -20.25 -9.88
C ASP A 49 11.10 -20.90 -8.75
N GLY A 50 11.02 -20.38 -7.53
CA GLY A 50 11.78 -20.88 -6.37
C GLY A 50 13.30 -20.67 -6.47
N SER A 51 13.77 -19.90 -7.45
CA SER A 51 15.19 -19.74 -7.78
C SER A 51 16.01 -19.01 -6.72
N LEU A 52 15.38 -18.22 -5.86
CA LEU A 52 16.06 -17.48 -4.80
C LEU A 52 15.45 -17.78 -3.42
N PRO A 53 16.27 -17.82 -2.36
CA PRO A 53 15.77 -17.90 -1.00
C PRO A 53 14.93 -16.66 -0.69
N THR A 54 13.87 -16.83 0.08
CA THR A 54 13.03 -15.70 0.55
C THR A 54 13.93 -14.66 1.22
N PRO A 55 13.94 -13.41 0.73
CA PRO A 55 14.82 -12.40 1.31
C PRO A 55 14.29 -12.00 2.69
N TRP A 56 14.77 -12.67 3.73
CA TRP A 56 14.40 -12.42 5.13
C TRP A 56 14.65 -10.95 5.55
N TYR A 57 15.59 -10.28 4.89
CA TYR A 57 15.87 -8.86 5.13
C TYR A 57 14.70 -7.94 4.77
N PHE A 58 13.75 -8.37 3.92
CA PHE A 58 12.54 -7.60 3.67
C PHE A 58 11.66 -7.43 4.92
N ALA A 59 11.60 -8.47 5.76
CA ALA A 59 10.95 -8.35 7.06
C ALA A 59 11.67 -7.32 7.95
N GLY A 60 13.01 -7.26 7.87
CA GLY A 60 13.81 -6.25 8.56
C GLY A 60 13.55 -4.83 8.07
N LEU A 61 13.38 -4.62 6.75
CA LEU A 61 13.03 -3.32 6.18
C LEU A 61 11.65 -2.84 6.66
N LEU A 62 10.66 -3.74 6.64
CA LEU A 62 9.32 -3.47 7.13
C LEU A 62 9.33 -3.15 8.63
N ALA A 63 10.10 -3.92 9.43
CA ALA A 63 10.28 -3.67 10.86
C ALA A 63 10.99 -2.32 11.11
N PHE A 64 12.04 -2.00 10.34
CA PHE A 64 12.74 -0.73 10.44
C PHE A 64 11.81 0.46 10.18
N SER A 65 11.05 0.45 9.07
CA SER A 65 10.06 1.49 8.77
C SER A 65 9.03 1.63 9.90
N THR A 66 8.52 0.52 10.42
CA THR A 66 7.57 0.50 11.54
C THR A 66 8.16 1.13 12.80
N VAL A 67 9.39 0.75 13.18
CA VAL A 67 10.05 1.33 14.38
C VAL A 67 10.36 2.80 14.19
N LEU A 68 10.85 3.19 13.01
CA LEU A 68 11.16 4.57 12.67
C LEU A 68 9.93 5.49 12.89
N ASP A 69 8.79 5.12 12.30
CA ASP A 69 7.59 5.93 12.36
C ASP A 69 6.93 5.93 13.75
N TYR A 70 7.00 4.81 14.47
CA TYR A 70 6.58 4.77 15.87
C TYR A 70 7.39 5.72 16.74
N VAL A 71 8.72 5.70 16.63
CA VAL A 71 9.61 6.58 17.40
C VAL A 71 9.42 8.04 17.01
N CYS A 72 9.39 8.34 15.70
CA CYS A 72 9.21 9.70 15.21
C CYS A 72 7.88 10.30 15.69
N SER A 73 6.77 9.57 15.55
CA SER A 73 5.46 10.05 15.99
C SER A 73 5.37 10.26 17.50
N ALA A 74 5.92 9.34 18.31
CA ALA A 74 5.97 9.50 19.75
C ALA A 74 6.83 10.71 20.20
N ARG A 75 7.92 11.02 19.47
CA ARG A 75 8.76 12.20 19.73
C ARG A 75 8.06 13.49 19.33
N ILE A 76 7.37 13.50 18.20
CA ILE A 76 6.59 14.65 17.72
C ILE A 76 5.53 15.04 18.74
N ASP A 77 4.76 14.07 19.24
CA ASP A 77 3.70 14.27 20.23
C ASP A 77 4.26 14.81 21.57
N LYS A 78 5.32 14.16 22.10
CA LYS A 78 5.98 14.63 23.33
C LYS A 78 6.49 16.07 23.23
N LEU A 79 6.97 16.49 22.06
CA LEU A 79 7.43 17.86 21.83
C LEU A 79 6.25 18.83 21.72
N ALA A 80 5.11 18.42 21.16
CA ALA A 80 3.89 19.22 21.17
C ALA A 80 3.39 19.45 22.59
N ALA A 81 3.28 18.40 23.39
CA ALA A 81 2.87 18.50 24.80
C ALA A 81 3.80 19.37 25.64
N ARG A 82 5.12 19.34 25.39
CA ARG A 82 6.08 20.23 26.07
C ARG A 82 5.88 21.70 25.72
N ALA A 83 5.57 22.01 24.46
CA ALA A 83 5.26 23.38 24.05
C ALA A 83 3.99 23.90 24.74
N GLU A 84 2.97 23.06 24.87
CA GLU A 84 1.75 23.39 25.61
C GLU A 84 2.02 23.59 27.12
N ALA A 85 3.00 22.87 27.67
CA ALA A 85 3.43 23.00 29.07
C ALA A 85 4.41 24.17 29.34
N GLY A 86 4.63 25.07 28.35
CA GLY A 86 5.42 26.32 28.54
C GLY A 86 6.86 26.25 28.03
N ALA A 87 7.28 25.19 27.32
CA ALA A 87 8.58 25.19 26.62
C ALA A 87 8.53 26.13 25.40
N ASP A 88 9.72 26.59 24.93
CA ASP A 88 9.82 27.46 23.76
C ASP A 88 9.11 26.85 22.54
N PRO A 89 8.04 27.49 22.03
CA PRO A 89 7.28 26.98 20.91
C PRO A 89 8.08 26.86 19.60
N ARG A 90 9.08 27.74 19.41
CA ARG A 90 9.93 27.73 18.19
C ARG A 90 10.91 26.56 18.21
N ASP A 91 11.54 26.30 19.35
CA ASP A 91 12.42 25.13 19.50
C ASP A 91 11.64 23.83 19.37
N ALA A 92 10.48 23.74 20.01
CA ALA A 92 9.59 22.59 19.89
C ALA A 92 9.14 22.34 18.43
N ALA A 93 8.73 23.38 17.70
CA ALA A 93 8.34 23.28 16.30
C ALA A 93 9.51 22.81 15.40
N ARG A 94 10.72 23.38 15.60
CA ARG A 94 11.93 22.97 14.87
C ARG A 94 12.24 21.49 15.09
N LYS A 95 12.20 21.02 16.32
CA LYS A 95 12.46 19.63 16.67
C LYS A 95 11.37 18.68 16.13
N ARG A 96 10.09 19.09 16.15
CA ARG A 96 8.99 18.34 15.54
C ARG A 96 9.20 18.18 14.03
N ASN A 97 9.60 19.26 13.33
CA ASN A 97 9.91 19.21 11.91
C ASN A 97 11.10 18.28 11.61
N LEU A 98 12.13 18.27 12.45
CA LEU A 98 13.28 17.37 12.30
C LEU A 98 12.85 15.90 12.38
N TRP A 99 11.99 15.53 13.35
CA TRP A 99 11.48 14.14 13.45
C TRP A 99 10.57 13.77 12.30
N LEU A 100 9.73 14.70 11.82
CA LEU A 100 8.96 14.48 10.59
C LEU A 100 9.87 14.25 9.38
N THR A 101 10.88 15.11 9.21
CA THR A 101 11.86 14.97 8.13
C THR A 101 12.61 13.64 8.22
N ALA A 102 12.99 13.20 9.41
CA ALA A 102 13.64 11.88 9.60
C ALA A 102 12.74 10.73 9.17
N SER A 103 11.45 10.74 9.51
CA SER A 103 10.47 9.75 9.05
C SER A 103 10.32 9.78 7.51
N VAL A 104 10.10 10.96 6.93
CA VAL A 104 9.91 11.13 5.49
C VAL A 104 11.15 10.69 4.72
N VAL A 105 12.33 11.19 5.09
CA VAL A 105 13.60 10.85 4.41
C VAL A 105 13.91 9.36 4.58
N GLY A 106 13.77 8.80 5.78
CA GLY A 106 14.03 7.38 6.02
C GLY A 106 13.15 6.47 5.15
N ASN A 107 11.85 6.71 5.12
CA ASN A 107 10.91 5.92 4.33
C ASN A 107 11.09 6.12 2.80
N LEU A 108 11.23 7.37 2.36
CA LEU A 108 11.43 7.66 0.92
C LEU A 108 12.80 7.22 0.42
N SER A 109 13.85 7.21 1.27
CA SER A 109 15.17 6.66 0.90
C SER A 109 15.11 5.15 0.68
N LEU A 110 14.38 4.41 1.53
CA LEU A 110 14.16 2.99 1.31
C LEU A 110 13.39 2.73 0.02
N LEU A 111 12.29 3.44 -0.20
CA LEU A 111 11.50 3.33 -1.42
C LEU A 111 12.34 3.69 -2.65
N GLY A 112 13.10 4.79 -2.58
CA GLY A 112 13.97 5.27 -3.65
C GLY A 112 15.06 4.26 -4.00
N TYR A 113 15.71 3.69 -2.99
CA TYR A 113 16.77 2.72 -3.18
C TYR A 113 16.29 1.46 -3.92
N PHE A 114 15.20 0.86 -3.47
CA PHE A 114 14.73 -0.40 -4.07
C PHE A 114 13.98 -0.20 -5.40
N LYS A 115 13.25 0.90 -5.56
CA LYS A 115 12.40 1.10 -6.73
C LYS A 115 13.10 1.86 -7.86
N TYR A 116 13.95 2.84 -7.53
CA TYR A 116 14.41 3.80 -8.53
C TYR A 116 15.93 3.79 -8.79
N THR A 117 16.74 3.04 -8.02
CA THR A 117 18.20 3.07 -8.21
C THR A 117 18.60 2.66 -9.63
N ASN A 118 18.13 1.52 -10.13
CA ASN A 118 18.49 1.06 -11.47
C ASN A 118 17.96 2.02 -12.55
N PHE A 119 16.73 2.52 -12.40
CA PHE A 119 16.17 3.52 -13.31
C PHE A 119 17.06 4.79 -13.43
N PHE A 120 17.50 5.32 -12.28
CA PHE A 120 18.39 6.50 -12.32
C PHE A 120 19.80 6.18 -12.83
N LEU A 121 20.32 5.00 -12.54
CA LEU A 121 21.61 4.55 -13.08
C LEU A 121 21.55 4.40 -14.60
N GLU A 122 20.50 3.79 -15.14
CA GLU A 122 20.28 3.66 -16.59
C GLU A 122 20.09 5.03 -17.26
N ALA A 123 19.19 5.87 -16.72
CA ALA A 123 18.97 7.21 -17.26
C ALA A 123 20.24 8.07 -17.23
N PHE A 124 21.06 7.96 -16.18
CA PHE A 124 22.34 8.64 -16.10
C PHE A 124 23.33 8.11 -17.15
N THR A 125 23.37 6.80 -17.37
CA THR A 125 24.19 6.17 -18.41
C THR A 125 23.83 6.70 -19.79
N ASP A 126 22.54 6.76 -20.11
CA ASP A 126 22.04 7.24 -21.41
C ASP A 126 22.42 8.70 -21.64
N VAL A 127 22.24 9.56 -20.64
CA VAL A 127 22.63 10.96 -20.71
C VAL A 127 24.14 11.12 -20.85
N ALA A 128 24.95 10.41 -20.07
CA ALA A 128 26.41 10.50 -20.11
C ALA A 128 26.94 10.03 -21.46
N ASN A 129 26.45 8.94 -22.02
CA ASN A 129 26.83 8.42 -23.31
C ASN A 129 26.36 9.34 -24.46
N GLY A 130 25.18 9.95 -24.32
CA GLY A 130 24.70 11.00 -25.26
C GLY A 130 25.57 12.25 -25.27
N LEU A 131 26.31 12.52 -24.18
CA LEU A 131 27.30 13.60 -24.07
C LEU A 131 28.73 13.18 -24.47
N GLY A 132 28.92 11.95 -24.98
CA GLY A 132 30.20 11.43 -25.46
C GLY A 132 31.04 10.69 -24.39
N ALA A 133 30.49 10.40 -23.22
CA ALA A 133 31.14 9.52 -22.23
C ALA A 133 30.96 8.05 -22.64
N SER A 134 31.98 7.21 -22.38
CA SER A 134 31.87 5.74 -22.52
C SER A 134 31.67 5.10 -21.15
N TRP A 135 30.54 5.36 -20.53
CA TRP A 135 30.26 4.86 -19.19
C TRP A 135 29.06 3.89 -19.18
N VAL A 136 29.20 2.78 -18.45
CA VAL A 136 28.14 1.79 -18.24
C VAL A 136 27.91 1.68 -16.74
N ALA A 137 26.70 2.01 -16.31
CA ALA A 137 26.33 1.84 -14.90
C ALA A 137 26.30 0.34 -14.54
N PRO A 138 26.71 -0.02 -13.33
CA PRO A 138 26.47 -1.36 -12.84
C PRO A 138 24.96 -1.57 -12.66
N HIS A 139 24.43 -2.65 -13.25
CA HIS A 139 23.08 -3.09 -12.95
C HIS A 139 23.09 -3.79 -11.57
N LEU A 140 22.32 -3.25 -10.63
CA LEU A 140 22.23 -3.84 -9.30
C LEU A 140 21.08 -4.86 -9.29
N GLU A 141 21.37 -6.06 -8.78
CA GLU A 141 20.35 -7.11 -8.57
C GLU A 141 19.46 -6.78 -7.36
N LEU A 142 18.71 -5.68 -7.47
CA LEU A 142 17.80 -5.22 -6.42
C LEU A 142 16.42 -5.85 -6.63
N MET A 143 16.08 -6.82 -5.78
CA MET A 143 14.72 -7.32 -5.73
C MET A 143 13.82 -6.30 -5.04
N LEU A 144 12.74 -5.86 -5.71
CA LEU A 144 11.78 -4.93 -5.16
C LEU A 144 10.94 -5.60 -4.07
N PRO A 145 10.95 -5.11 -2.81
CA PRO A 145 10.08 -5.63 -1.76
C PRO A 145 8.61 -5.43 -2.11
N ILE A 146 7.84 -6.52 -2.14
CA ILE A 146 6.40 -6.44 -2.46
C ILE A 146 5.71 -5.52 -1.46
N GLY A 147 4.85 -4.63 -1.96
CA GLY A 147 4.07 -3.71 -1.13
C GLY A 147 4.86 -2.56 -0.48
N ILE A 148 6.15 -2.34 -0.83
CA ILE A 148 6.96 -1.27 -0.24
C ILE A 148 6.28 0.10 -0.34
N SER A 149 5.67 0.43 -1.46
CA SER A 149 4.93 1.70 -1.63
C SER A 149 3.71 1.79 -0.71
N PHE A 150 2.98 0.67 -0.52
CA PHE A 150 1.76 0.64 0.29
C PHE A 150 2.06 0.89 1.76
N TYR A 151 3.00 0.14 2.36
CA TYR A 151 3.32 0.35 3.77
C TYR A 151 4.05 1.68 4.01
N THR A 152 4.86 2.16 3.05
CA THR A 152 5.47 3.49 3.12
C THR A 152 4.40 4.59 3.15
N PHE A 153 3.42 4.56 2.26
CA PHE A 153 2.34 5.55 2.27
C PHE A 153 1.48 5.48 3.53
N GLN A 154 1.23 4.29 4.01
CA GLN A 154 0.45 4.07 5.22
C GLN A 154 1.16 4.61 6.46
N SER A 155 2.44 4.28 6.67
CA SER A 155 3.20 4.72 7.84
C SER A 155 3.52 6.22 7.78
N LEU A 156 3.86 6.76 6.60
CA LEU A 156 4.03 8.21 6.41
C LEU A 156 2.76 8.99 6.74
N SER A 157 1.58 8.51 6.30
CA SER A 157 0.32 9.19 6.61
C SER A 157 0.08 9.28 8.12
N TYR A 158 0.43 8.24 8.88
CA TYR A 158 0.34 8.25 10.33
C TYR A 158 1.24 9.31 10.97
N THR A 159 2.53 9.33 10.62
CA THR A 159 3.48 10.30 11.19
C THR A 159 3.12 11.74 10.81
N ILE A 160 2.66 11.99 9.57
CA ILE A 160 2.19 13.30 9.13
C ILE A 160 0.92 13.72 9.89
N ASP A 161 -0.03 12.82 10.13
CA ASP A 161 -1.27 13.15 10.85
C ASP A 161 -1.01 13.43 12.34
N VAL A 162 -0.06 12.74 12.97
CA VAL A 162 0.41 13.07 14.33
C VAL A 162 1.09 14.45 14.34
N TRP A 163 1.96 14.74 13.36
CA TRP A 163 2.61 16.05 13.25
C TRP A 163 1.60 17.19 13.04
N ARG A 164 0.53 16.95 12.27
CA ARG A 164 -0.58 17.91 12.07
C ARG A 164 -1.49 18.07 13.29
N GLY A 165 -1.32 17.27 14.34
CA GLY A 165 -2.22 17.22 15.50
C GLY A 165 -3.60 16.61 15.22
N LYS A 166 -3.75 15.90 14.10
CA LYS A 166 -5.00 15.24 13.72
C LYS A 166 -5.18 13.88 14.39
N LEU A 167 -4.10 13.29 14.85
CA LEU A 167 -4.07 11.96 15.44
C LEU A 167 -3.16 11.96 16.66
N THR A 168 -3.65 11.39 17.78
CA THR A 168 -2.81 11.05 18.93
C THR A 168 -2.08 9.74 18.65
N PRO A 169 -0.76 9.65 18.88
CA PRO A 169 -0.01 8.43 18.58
C PRO A 169 -0.47 7.26 19.44
N GLU A 170 -0.48 6.08 18.83
CA GLU A 170 -0.80 4.82 19.52
C GLU A 170 0.32 4.50 20.55
N PRO A 171 0.00 4.39 21.84
CA PRO A 171 1.01 4.13 22.86
C PRO A 171 1.57 2.69 22.80
N SER A 172 0.81 1.76 22.25
CA SER A 172 1.23 0.36 22.14
C SER A 172 1.95 0.09 20.82
N PHE A 173 3.26 -0.17 20.89
CA PHE A 173 4.04 -0.58 19.73
C PHE A 173 3.43 -1.80 19.01
N LEU A 174 2.92 -2.78 19.77
CA LEU A 174 2.31 -3.98 19.21
C LEU A 174 1.08 -3.66 18.35
N LYS A 175 0.22 -2.74 18.79
CA LYS A 175 -0.95 -2.31 18.01
C LYS A 175 -0.56 -1.48 16.79
N PHE A 176 0.42 -0.61 16.95
CA PHE A 176 0.94 0.17 15.81
C PHE A 176 1.59 -0.75 14.76
N ALA A 177 2.45 -1.67 15.18
CA ALA A 177 3.05 -2.65 14.28
C ALA A 177 1.99 -3.50 13.56
N PHE A 178 0.96 -3.95 14.29
CA PHE A 178 -0.18 -4.65 13.69
C PHE A 178 -0.86 -3.80 12.61
N PHE A 179 -1.11 -2.51 12.87
CA PHE A 179 -1.69 -1.61 11.88
C PHE A 179 -0.85 -1.53 10.60
N VAL A 180 0.48 -1.37 10.72
CA VAL A 180 1.37 -1.25 9.56
C VAL A 180 1.48 -2.56 8.78
N VAL A 181 1.59 -3.70 9.50
CA VAL A 181 1.93 -5.02 8.92
C VAL A 181 0.69 -5.90 8.70
N PHE A 182 -0.52 -5.40 8.89
CA PHE A 182 -1.75 -6.18 8.77
C PHE A 182 -1.87 -6.83 7.38
N PHE A 183 -1.72 -8.17 7.31
CA PHE A 183 -1.53 -8.89 6.04
C PHE A 183 -2.62 -8.69 4.98
N PRO A 184 -3.91 -8.47 5.31
CA PRO A 184 -4.91 -8.26 4.25
C PRO A 184 -4.64 -7.03 3.39
N GLN A 185 -4.06 -5.98 3.95
CA GLN A 185 -3.78 -4.73 3.24
C GLN A 185 -2.34 -4.60 2.73
N LEU A 186 -1.39 -5.40 3.29
CA LEU A 186 0.04 -5.16 3.21
C LEU A 186 0.61 -5.20 1.78
N VAL A 187 0.11 -6.07 0.92
CA VAL A 187 0.70 -6.31 -0.42
C VAL A 187 0.12 -5.39 -1.49
N ALA A 188 -1.19 -5.36 -1.63
CA ALA A 188 -1.92 -4.54 -2.62
C ALA A 188 -3.35 -4.22 -2.16
N GLY A 189 -3.61 -4.25 -0.85
CA GLY A 189 -4.92 -3.90 -0.28
C GLY A 189 -5.18 -2.39 -0.29
N PRO A 190 -6.36 -1.97 0.19
CA PRO A 190 -6.63 -0.55 0.40
C PRO A 190 -5.62 0.10 1.34
N ILE A 191 -5.18 1.33 1.05
CA ILE A 191 -4.33 2.12 1.95
C ILE A 191 -5.20 2.64 3.09
N VAL A 192 -5.08 2.01 4.26
CA VAL A 192 -5.94 2.30 5.42
C VAL A 192 -5.36 3.42 6.25
N ARG A 193 -6.22 4.35 6.71
CA ARG A 193 -5.82 5.43 7.63
C ARG A 193 -5.77 4.92 9.07
N ALA A 194 -4.75 5.37 9.80
CA ALA A 194 -4.62 5.03 11.22
C ALA A 194 -5.83 5.51 12.05
N SER A 195 -6.39 6.67 11.70
CA SER A 195 -7.59 7.24 12.33
C SER A 195 -8.84 6.34 12.21
N GLU A 196 -8.90 5.50 11.17
CA GLU A 196 -10.00 4.56 10.94
C GLU A 196 -9.73 3.17 11.52
N PHE A 197 -8.46 2.74 11.50
CA PHE A 197 -8.08 1.39 11.87
C PHE A 197 -7.77 1.23 13.37
N LEU A 198 -6.92 2.11 13.92
CA LEU A 198 -6.47 1.98 15.32
C LEU A 198 -7.60 1.99 16.35
N PRO A 199 -8.67 2.79 16.22
CA PRO A 199 -9.82 2.71 17.13
C PRO A 199 -10.44 1.32 17.18
N GLN A 200 -10.45 0.57 16.07
CA GLN A 200 -11.00 -0.80 16.03
C GLN A 200 -10.16 -1.79 16.85
N MET A 201 -8.86 -1.51 17.05
CA MET A 201 -7.98 -2.33 17.90
C MET A 201 -8.29 -2.18 19.40
N HIS A 202 -8.97 -1.13 19.81
CA HIS A 202 -9.36 -0.86 21.21
C HIS A 202 -10.73 -1.45 21.56
N VAL A 203 -11.48 -1.90 20.55
CA VAL A 203 -12.78 -2.53 20.74
C VAL A 203 -12.64 -4.06 20.72
N ARG A 204 -13.41 -4.76 21.55
CA ARG A 204 -13.46 -6.22 21.48
C ARG A 204 -14.17 -6.64 20.20
N PRO A 205 -13.54 -7.44 19.34
CA PRO A 205 -14.19 -7.89 18.11
C PRO A 205 -15.39 -8.76 18.43
N ARG A 206 -16.45 -8.55 17.67
CA ARG A 206 -17.66 -9.36 17.70
C ARG A 206 -17.88 -9.91 16.31
N LEU A 207 -18.05 -11.21 16.20
CA LEU A 207 -18.38 -11.83 14.93
C LEU A 207 -19.91 -11.83 14.81
N ARG A 208 -20.45 -11.02 13.93
CA ARG A 208 -21.86 -11.03 13.56
C ARG A 208 -22.03 -11.88 12.31
N LEU A 209 -23.19 -12.51 12.18
CA LEU A 209 -23.50 -13.30 10.97
C LEU A 209 -23.41 -12.44 9.70
N GLU A 210 -23.83 -11.18 9.79
CA GLU A 210 -23.71 -10.21 8.69
C GLU A 210 -22.25 -10.00 8.25
N ASP A 211 -21.31 -9.89 9.21
CA ASP A 211 -19.89 -9.71 8.91
C ASP A 211 -19.28 -10.97 8.26
N VAL A 212 -19.76 -12.17 8.67
CA VAL A 212 -19.35 -13.43 8.05
C VAL A 212 -19.88 -13.53 6.63
N ASN A 213 -21.17 -13.27 6.42
CA ASN A 213 -21.79 -13.34 5.09
C ASN A 213 -21.15 -12.32 4.14
N GLU A 214 -20.98 -11.08 4.59
CA GLU A 214 -20.30 -10.04 3.81
C GLU A 214 -18.84 -10.45 3.50
N GLY A 215 -18.10 -10.93 4.49
CA GLY A 215 -16.71 -11.36 4.33
C GLY A 215 -16.57 -12.48 3.31
N LEU A 216 -17.37 -13.53 3.43
CA LEU A 216 -17.37 -14.66 2.49
C LEU A 216 -17.81 -14.24 1.08
N PHE A 217 -18.86 -13.42 0.98
CA PHE A 217 -19.33 -12.90 -0.30
C PHE A 217 -18.23 -12.08 -1.01
N ARG A 218 -17.53 -11.21 -0.26
CA ARG A 218 -16.43 -10.40 -0.78
C ARG A 218 -15.26 -11.26 -1.26
N ILE A 219 -14.86 -12.26 -0.49
CA ILE A 219 -13.80 -13.20 -0.87
C ILE A 219 -14.20 -13.93 -2.16
N PHE A 220 -15.41 -14.49 -2.22
CA PHE A 220 -15.89 -15.20 -3.40
C PHE A 220 -15.94 -14.28 -4.64
N LYS A 221 -16.54 -13.11 -4.51
CA LYS A 221 -16.60 -12.09 -5.57
C LYS A 221 -15.19 -11.70 -6.05
N GLY A 222 -14.24 -11.52 -5.13
CA GLY A 222 -12.86 -11.20 -5.44
C GLY A 222 -12.14 -12.34 -6.18
N LEU A 223 -12.36 -13.59 -5.76
CA LEU A 223 -11.84 -14.78 -6.45
C LEU A 223 -12.38 -14.91 -7.87
N VAL A 224 -13.68 -14.70 -8.08
CA VAL A 224 -14.26 -14.70 -9.42
C VAL A 224 -13.63 -13.63 -10.30
N LYS A 225 -13.48 -12.41 -9.80
CA LYS A 225 -12.80 -11.34 -10.56
C LYS A 225 -11.35 -11.70 -10.89
N LYS A 226 -10.58 -12.15 -9.89
CA LYS A 226 -9.15 -12.43 -10.05
C LYS A 226 -8.93 -13.62 -10.96
N VAL A 227 -9.54 -14.78 -10.66
CA VAL A 227 -9.25 -16.04 -11.34
C VAL A 227 -9.99 -16.14 -12.66
N VAL A 228 -11.31 -15.81 -12.70
CA VAL A 228 -12.13 -16.02 -13.89
C VAL A 228 -12.01 -14.87 -14.88
N LEU A 229 -11.94 -13.61 -14.41
CA LEU A 229 -11.84 -12.47 -15.33
C LEU A 229 -10.39 -12.03 -15.55
N GLY A 230 -9.59 -11.88 -14.49
CA GLY A 230 -8.21 -11.42 -14.60
C GLY A 230 -7.28 -12.46 -15.22
N ASP A 231 -7.04 -13.54 -14.49
CA ASP A 231 -6.04 -14.54 -14.89
C ASP A 231 -6.44 -15.29 -16.17
N TRP A 232 -7.72 -15.65 -16.31
CA TRP A 232 -8.18 -16.36 -17.52
C TRP A 232 -8.09 -15.47 -18.77
N LEU A 233 -8.50 -14.19 -18.67
CA LEU A 233 -8.43 -13.26 -19.81
C LEU A 233 -6.97 -12.98 -20.21
N ALA A 234 -6.05 -12.91 -19.23
CA ALA A 234 -4.61 -12.79 -19.47
C ALA A 234 -4.12 -13.95 -20.33
N VAL A 235 -4.23 -15.16 -19.81
CA VAL A 235 -3.67 -16.38 -20.42
C VAL A 235 -4.38 -16.76 -21.73
N ALA A 236 -5.71 -16.54 -21.82
CA ALA A 236 -6.49 -16.97 -22.99
C ALA A 236 -6.42 -15.98 -24.17
N PHE A 237 -6.09 -14.72 -23.93
CA PHE A 237 -6.18 -13.70 -24.97
C PHE A 237 -5.12 -12.59 -24.90
N THR A 238 -5.08 -11.80 -23.82
CA THR A 238 -4.32 -10.56 -23.82
C THR A 238 -2.82 -10.76 -23.90
N ASP A 239 -2.27 -11.70 -23.13
CA ASP A 239 -0.82 -11.96 -23.10
C ASP A 239 -0.37 -12.56 -24.45
N ILE A 240 -1.16 -13.46 -25.03
CA ILE A 240 -0.85 -14.09 -26.34
C ILE A 240 -0.75 -13.03 -27.45
N VAL A 241 -1.69 -12.07 -27.47
CA VAL A 241 -1.69 -11.00 -28.49
C VAL A 241 -0.55 -10.02 -28.26
N PHE A 242 -0.26 -9.67 -27.00
CA PHE A 242 0.82 -8.72 -26.68
C PHE A 242 2.23 -9.30 -26.85
N ASP A 243 2.40 -10.61 -26.67
CA ASP A 243 3.68 -11.29 -26.91
C ASP A 243 4.06 -11.30 -28.41
N THR A 244 3.06 -11.37 -29.31
CA THR A 244 3.29 -11.43 -30.75
C THR A 244 2.35 -10.51 -31.55
N PRO A 245 2.35 -9.18 -31.32
CA PRO A 245 1.33 -8.28 -31.87
C PRO A 245 1.35 -8.21 -33.41
N GLY A 246 2.49 -8.49 -34.04
CA GLY A 246 2.61 -8.55 -35.50
C GLY A 246 1.90 -9.75 -36.14
N SER A 247 1.53 -10.77 -35.36
CA SER A 247 0.80 -11.96 -35.85
C SER A 247 -0.71 -11.76 -35.88
N TYR A 248 -1.20 -10.64 -35.36
CA TYR A 248 -2.61 -10.34 -35.21
C TYR A 248 -3.02 -9.12 -36.01
N THR A 249 -4.29 -9.07 -36.42
CA THR A 249 -4.85 -7.90 -37.09
C THR A 249 -4.93 -6.69 -36.14
N SER A 250 -5.00 -5.48 -36.70
CA SER A 250 -5.17 -4.26 -35.91
C SER A 250 -6.42 -4.30 -35.04
N TRP A 251 -7.48 -5.01 -35.47
CA TRP A 251 -8.70 -5.18 -34.70
C TRP A 251 -8.49 -6.09 -33.48
N GLU A 252 -7.80 -7.21 -33.64
CA GLU A 252 -7.46 -8.12 -32.53
C GLU A 252 -6.56 -7.44 -31.51
N ASN A 253 -5.56 -6.68 -31.96
CA ASN A 253 -4.71 -5.86 -31.08
C ASN A 253 -5.53 -4.82 -30.29
N MET A 254 -6.52 -4.18 -30.94
CA MET A 254 -7.40 -3.23 -30.26
C MET A 254 -8.30 -3.93 -29.23
N LEU A 255 -8.85 -5.11 -29.55
CA LEU A 255 -9.62 -5.91 -28.59
C LEU A 255 -8.76 -6.38 -27.41
N ALA A 256 -7.50 -6.75 -27.63
CA ALA A 256 -6.56 -7.10 -26.56
C ALA A 256 -6.30 -5.92 -25.62
N LEU A 257 -6.22 -4.68 -26.14
CA LEU A 257 -6.08 -3.48 -25.32
C LEU A 257 -7.30 -3.26 -24.40
N TYR A 258 -8.51 -3.46 -24.92
CA TYR A 258 -9.73 -3.42 -24.08
C TYR A 258 -9.76 -4.59 -23.08
N GLY A 259 -9.36 -5.80 -23.51
CA GLY A 259 -9.22 -6.96 -22.64
C GLY A 259 -8.27 -6.69 -21.47
N PHE A 260 -7.10 -6.14 -21.78
CA PHE A 260 -6.10 -5.76 -20.76
C PHE A 260 -6.63 -4.70 -19.77
N THR A 261 -7.43 -3.75 -20.25
CA THR A 261 -8.10 -2.78 -19.40
C THR A 261 -9.03 -3.44 -18.38
N LEU A 262 -9.81 -4.45 -18.83
CA LEU A 262 -10.66 -5.24 -17.93
C LEU A 262 -9.85 -6.14 -17.01
N GLN A 263 -8.77 -6.73 -17.50
CA GLN A 263 -7.85 -7.57 -16.72
C GLN A 263 -7.26 -6.81 -15.55
N ILE A 264 -6.67 -5.62 -15.76
CA ILE A 264 -6.10 -4.79 -14.66
C ILE A 264 -7.16 -4.48 -13.61
N TYR A 265 -8.37 -4.14 -14.05
CA TYR A 265 -9.47 -3.86 -13.11
C TYR A 265 -9.88 -5.11 -12.33
N ALA A 266 -10.02 -6.24 -13.00
CA ALA A 266 -10.43 -7.49 -12.37
C ALA A 266 -9.39 -7.96 -11.36
N ASP A 267 -8.11 -7.91 -11.71
CA ASP A 267 -7.00 -8.26 -10.85
C ASP A 267 -6.96 -7.42 -9.59
N PHE A 268 -6.93 -6.11 -9.75
CA PHE A 268 -6.74 -5.22 -8.61
C PHE A 268 -8.00 -5.06 -7.76
N SER A 269 -9.19 -4.97 -8.38
CA SER A 269 -10.45 -4.94 -7.63
C SER A 269 -10.77 -6.28 -6.97
N GLY A 270 -10.37 -7.39 -7.60
CA GLY A 270 -10.49 -8.73 -7.04
C GLY A 270 -9.63 -8.90 -5.80
N TYR A 271 -8.36 -8.49 -5.87
CA TYR A 271 -7.47 -8.46 -4.71
C TYR A 271 -8.05 -7.61 -3.57
N SER A 272 -8.54 -6.41 -3.89
CA SER A 272 -9.14 -5.51 -2.89
C SER A 272 -10.40 -6.12 -2.24
N ASP A 273 -11.28 -6.76 -3.01
CA ASP A 273 -12.47 -7.45 -2.48
C ASP A 273 -12.07 -8.60 -1.53
N ILE A 274 -11.06 -9.41 -1.87
CA ILE A 274 -10.55 -10.47 -0.98
C ILE A 274 -9.97 -9.88 0.30
N ALA A 275 -9.16 -8.83 0.19
CA ALA A 275 -8.55 -8.16 1.34
C ALA A 275 -9.62 -7.62 2.32
N ILE A 276 -10.66 -6.96 1.79
CA ILE A 276 -11.80 -6.45 2.56
C ILE A 276 -12.55 -7.60 3.23
N GLY A 277 -12.81 -8.69 2.51
CA GLY A 277 -13.51 -9.86 3.03
C GLY A 277 -12.73 -10.56 4.15
N VAL A 278 -11.43 -10.77 3.96
CA VAL A 278 -10.52 -11.34 4.97
C VAL A 278 -10.45 -10.47 6.22
N ALA A 279 -10.29 -9.15 6.05
CA ALA A 279 -10.30 -8.20 7.16
C ALA A 279 -11.65 -8.26 7.93
N ARG A 280 -12.77 -8.38 7.21
CA ARG A 280 -14.11 -8.47 7.80
C ARG A 280 -14.27 -9.73 8.66
N LEU A 281 -13.76 -10.88 8.21
CA LEU A 281 -13.78 -12.13 9.00
C LEU A 281 -12.93 -12.03 10.27
N LEU A 282 -11.89 -11.20 10.26
CA LEU A 282 -11.09 -10.87 11.45
C LEU A 282 -11.75 -9.77 12.31
N GLY A 283 -12.91 -9.23 11.90
CA GLY A 283 -13.65 -8.20 12.62
C GLY A 283 -13.17 -6.77 12.38
N PHE A 284 -12.39 -6.54 11.31
CA PHE A 284 -11.94 -5.21 10.89
C PHE A 284 -12.70 -4.72 9.66
N LYS A 285 -13.01 -3.43 9.66
CA LYS A 285 -13.55 -2.72 8.49
C LYS A 285 -12.45 -1.90 7.86
N ILE A 286 -12.13 -2.20 6.62
CA ILE A 286 -11.19 -1.41 5.80
C ILE A 286 -11.93 -0.76 4.63
N PRO A 287 -11.43 0.38 4.11
CA PRO A 287 -12.15 1.16 3.10
C PRO A 287 -12.26 0.47 1.75
N GLU A 288 -13.26 0.89 0.96
CA GLU A 288 -13.39 0.49 -0.43
C GLU A 288 -12.29 1.12 -1.29
N ASN A 289 -11.84 0.38 -2.31
CA ASN A 289 -10.81 0.83 -3.22
C ASN A 289 -11.34 1.10 -4.65
N PHE A 290 -12.47 0.50 -5.01
CA PHE A 290 -13.09 0.65 -6.32
C PHE A 290 -14.62 0.80 -6.23
N ASP A 291 -15.18 1.74 -7.00
CA ASP A 291 -16.63 1.92 -7.17
C ASP A 291 -16.99 2.06 -8.66
N ARG A 292 -17.06 0.93 -9.37
CA ARG A 292 -17.48 0.86 -10.80
C ARG A 292 -16.79 1.93 -11.66
N PRO A 293 -15.44 1.97 -11.73
CA PRO A 293 -14.72 3.09 -12.35
C PRO A 293 -15.01 3.26 -13.85
N TYR A 294 -15.32 2.19 -14.56
CA TYR A 294 -15.64 2.25 -16.00
C TYR A 294 -17.06 2.76 -16.31
N GLN A 295 -17.88 3.03 -15.30
CA GLN A 295 -19.15 3.75 -15.45
C GLN A 295 -18.99 5.28 -15.30
N ALA A 296 -17.75 5.77 -15.12
CA ALA A 296 -17.46 7.19 -15.00
C ALA A 296 -17.73 7.92 -16.31
N ARG A 297 -18.32 9.13 -16.20
CA ARG A 297 -18.67 9.99 -17.35
C ARG A 297 -17.50 10.87 -17.82
N ASN A 298 -16.49 11.03 -16.97
CA ASN A 298 -15.30 11.82 -17.25
C ASN A 298 -14.13 11.36 -16.40
N LEU A 299 -12.91 11.80 -16.76
CA LEU A 299 -11.67 11.39 -16.12
C LEU A 299 -11.63 11.75 -14.62
N GLY A 300 -12.20 12.89 -14.22
CA GLY A 300 -12.27 13.28 -12.81
C GLY A 300 -13.19 12.36 -11.99
N GLU A 301 -14.29 11.88 -12.56
CA GLU A 301 -15.14 10.86 -11.94
C GLU A 301 -14.45 9.48 -11.90
N PHE A 302 -13.73 9.13 -12.96
CA PHE A 302 -12.93 7.89 -13.01
C PHE A 302 -11.96 7.82 -11.82
N TRP A 303 -11.15 8.83 -11.58
CA TRP A 303 -10.19 8.84 -10.47
C TRP A 303 -10.84 8.88 -9.09
N ARG A 304 -12.09 9.34 -8.96
CA ARG A 304 -12.86 9.23 -7.71
C ARG A 304 -13.40 7.83 -7.43
N ARG A 305 -13.39 6.94 -8.44
CA ARG A 305 -13.90 5.57 -8.39
C ARG A 305 -12.80 4.51 -8.53
N TRP A 306 -11.64 4.89 -9.03
CA TRP A 306 -10.47 4.05 -9.23
C TRP A 306 -9.46 4.28 -8.13
N HIS A 307 -9.00 3.18 -7.48
CA HIS A 307 -7.98 3.20 -6.43
C HIS A 307 -8.21 4.35 -5.44
N MET A 308 -9.43 4.39 -4.86
CA MET A 308 -9.95 5.52 -4.08
C MET A 308 -9.05 5.87 -2.89
N THR A 309 -8.46 4.85 -2.26
CA THR A 309 -7.59 5.05 -1.09
C THR A 309 -6.27 5.73 -1.48
N LEU A 310 -5.67 5.39 -2.61
CA LEU A 310 -4.50 6.10 -3.15
C LEU A 310 -4.87 7.51 -3.59
N SER A 311 -5.96 7.68 -4.33
CA SER A 311 -6.42 8.99 -4.82
C SER A 311 -6.66 9.97 -3.67
N THR A 312 -7.28 9.51 -2.57
CA THR A 312 -7.48 10.32 -1.37
C THR A 312 -6.18 10.58 -0.62
N TRP A 313 -5.26 9.60 -0.59
CA TRP A 313 -3.94 9.78 0.01
C TRP A 313 -3.15 10.89 -0.69
N LEU A 314 -3.07 10.82 -2.01
CA LEU A 314 -2.36 11.81 -2.83
C LEU A 314 -2.96 13.21 -2.71
N ARG A 315 -4.28 13.31 -2.70
CA ARG A 315 -4.97 14.56 -2.46
C ARG A 315 -4.57 15.19 -1.12
N ASP A 316 -4.58 14.39 -0.03
CA ASP A 316 -4.45 14.90 1.33
C ASP A 316 -2.99 15.14 1.75
N TYR A 317 -2.03 14.35 1.21
CA TYR A 317 -0.62 14.42 1.61
C TYR A 317 0.31 15.00 0.55
N LEU A 318 -0.15 15.15 -0.69
CA LEU A 318 0.64 15.73 -1.76
C LEU A 318 -0.04 16.96 -2.37
N PHE A 319 -1.23 16.81 -2.94
CA PHE A 319 -1.91 17.90 -3.67
C PHE A 319 -2.27 19.10 -2.77
N PHE A 320 -2.89 18.88 -1.62
CA PHE A 320 -3.25 19.96 -0.70
C PHE A 320 -2.03 20.66 -0.08
N PRO A 321 -0.97 19.97 0.38
CA PRO A 321 0.25 20.62 0.84
C PRO A 321 0.96 21.48 -0.22
N LEU A 322 0.88 21.12 -1.51
CA LEU A 322 1.38 21.93 -2.63
C LEU A 322 0.57 23.21 -2.89
N GLY A 323 -0.55 23.38 -2.17
CA GLY A 323 -1.46 24.52 -2.30
C GLY A 323 -2.83 24.15 -2.90
N GLY A 324 -3.02 22.91 -3.35
CA GLY A 324 -4.28 22.43 -3.88
C GLY A 324 -4.78 23.26 -5.06
N SER A 325 -6.06 23.66 -5.01
CA SER A 325 -6.70 24.51 -6.01
C SER A 325 -6.61 26.02 -5.71
N LYS A 326 -5.76 26.42 -4.75
CA LYS A 326 -5.61 27.83 -4.35
C LYS A 326 -4.44 28.49 -5.12
N GLY A 327 -4.54 29.79 -5.36
CA GLY A 327 -3.49 30.61 -5.98
C GLY A 327 -3.83 31.08 -7.38
N SER A 328 -2.82 31.26 -8.25
CA SER A 328 -3.01 31.70 -9.64
C SER A 328 -3.73 30.63 -10.47
N ALA A 329 -4.34 31.02 -11.60
CA ALA A 329 -5.10 30.10 -12.45
C ALA A 329 -4.27 28.88 -12.95
N ALA A 330 -2.97 29.00 -13.12
CA ALA A 330 -2.09 27.92 -13.57
C ALA A 330 -1.67 26.96 -12.45
N ARG A 331 -1.63 27.41 -11.19
CA ARG A 331 -1.11 26.64 -10.06
C ARG A 331 -1.87 25.32 -9.79
N PRO A 332 -3.21 25.26 -9.83
CA PRO A 332 -3.94 24.01 -9.66
C PRO A 332 -3.56 22.94 -10.71
N TYR A 333 -3.37 23.36 -11.96
CA TYR A 333 -2.97 22.46 -13.04
C TYR A 333 -1.55 21.95 -12.85
N PHE A 334 -0.62 22.81 -12.44
CA PHE A 334 0.74 22.39 -12.11
C PHE A 334 0.76 21.42 -10.92
N ASN A 335 0.03 21.72 -9.84
CA ASN A 335 -0.07 20.83 -8.67
C ASN A 335 -0.67 19.48 -9.06
N LEU A 336 -1.70 19.47 -9.91
CA LEU A 336 -2.30 18.23 -10.41
C LEU A 336 -1.32 17.46 -11.30
N TRP A 337 -0.68 18.13 -12.24
CA TRP A 337 0.34 17.52 -13.11
C TRP A 337 1.48 16.91 -12.30
N LEU A 338 2.03 17.65 -11.34
CA LEU A 338 3.10 17.16 -10.47
C LEU A 338 2.64 15.95 -9.63
N THR A 339 1.41 16.01 -9.10
CA THR A 339 0.82 14.89 -8.34
C THR A 339 0.71 13.65 -9.22
N MET A 340 0.19 13.76 -10.44
CA MET A 340 0.03 12.64 -11.36
C MET A 340 1.38 12.13 -11.88
N PHE A 341 2.35 13.01 -12.12
CA PHE A 341 3.71 12.64 -12.51
C PHE A 341 4.39 11.78 -11.43
N LEU A 342 4.35 12.22 -10.17
CA LEU A 342 4.95 11.50 -9.04
C LEU A 342 4.27 10.14 -8.76
N VAL A 343 3.03 9.97 -9.17
CA VAL A 343 2.30 8.69 -9.07
C VAL A 343 2.68 7.73 -10.19
N GLY A 344 2.91 8.27 -11.38
CA GLY A 344 3.27 7.49 -12.57
C GLY A 344 4.72 7.01 -12.57
N MET A 345 5.57 7.62 -11.74
CA MET A 345 6.93 7.15 -11.47
C MET A 345 6.90 5.92 -10.55
#